data_03531ae41e12744ad4b6b0962788b59b
#
_entry.id   03531ae41e12744ad4b6b0962788b59b
#
_cell.length_a   1.000
_cell.length_b   1.000
_cell.length_c   1.000
_cell.angle_alpha   90.00
_cell.angle_beta   90.00
_cell.angle_gamma   90.00
#
_symmetry.space_group_name_H-M   'P 1'
#
loop_
_entity.id
_entity.type
_entity.pdbx_description
1 polymer ?
#
loop_
_entity_poly.entity_id
_entity_poly.type
_entity_poly.pdbx_seq_one_letter_code
_entity_poly.pdbx_strand_id
1 'polypeptide(L)'
;MMLIKDVIREREPYSLKASATVQEAAEFMAARRIGAVCVLDDQGRLLGVFSERDLLNRVVVPKRDPATLEIGEVTSKTRAVIRCDETPHQALERMEQIGSRHLPVVDGDCWVGMLSMRDLLRVELSEQDDAIKLLHEYISR
;
A
#
# COMPACT_ATOMS: atom_id res chain seq x y z
N MET A 1 21.86 1.56 4.19
CA MET A 1 20.65 2.41 4.11
C MET A 1 19.45 1.56 3.74
N MET A 2 18.35 1.70 4.45
CA MET A 2 17.12 0.99 4.10
C MET A 2 16.42 1.69 2.92
N LEU A 3 16.01 0.89 1.93
CA LEU A 3 15.27 1.35 0.77
C LEU A 3 13.87 0.73 0.77
N ILE A 4 12.97 1.28 -0.02
CA ILE A 4 11.60 0.80 -0.11
C ILE A 4 11.55 -0.69 -0.49
N LYS A 5 12.42 -1.14 -1.40
CA LYS A 5 12.51 -2.58 -1.75
C LYS A 5 12.77 -3.47 -0.54
N ASP A 6 13.50 -2.98 0.44
CA ASP A 6 13.80 -3.74 1.67
C ASP A 6 12.56 -3.82 2.58
N VAL A 7 11.74 -2.77 2.59
CA VAL A 7 10.52 -2.69 3.40
C VAL A 7 9.46 -3.69 2.93
N ILE A 8 9.28 -3.80 1.61
CA ILE A 8 8.24 -4.67 1.01
C ILE A 8 8.76 -6.06 0.63
N ARG A 9 9.99 -6.37 1.00
CA ARG A 9 10.65 -7.63 0.66
C ARG A 9 9.88 -8.84 1.21
N GLU A 10 9.79 -9.91 0.41
CA GLU A 10 9.22 -11.19 0.79
C GLU A 10 7.74 -11.18 1.20
N ARG A 11 6.99 -10.16 0.82
CA ARG A 11 5.56 -10.15 1.10
C ARG A 11 4.72 -10.14 -0.17
N GLU A 12 3.47 -10.58 -0.02
CA GLU A 12 2.47 -10.55 -1.08
C GLU A 12 2.28 -9.12 -1.61
N PRO A 13 2.26 -8.90 -2.93
CA PRO A 13 2.24 -7.55 -3.49
C PRO A 13 0.91 -6.80 -3.39
N TYR A 14 -0.17 -7.42 -2.91
CA TYR A 14 -1.49 -6.82 -2.70
C TYR A 14 -2.08 -6.13 -3.92
N SER A 15 -2.45 -6.94 -4.91
CA SER A 15 -3.12 -6.44 -6.12
C SER A 15 -4.30 -7.29 -6.51
N LEU A 16 -5.21 -6.67 -7.27
CA LEU A 16 -6.33 -7.36 -7.92
C LEU A 16 -6.49 -6.78 -9.32
N LYS A 17 -7.07 -7.57 -10.21
CA LYS A 17 -7.42 -7.09 -11.55
C LYS A 17 -8.64 -6.19 -11.48
N ALA A 18 -8.71 -5.22 -12.39
CA ALA A 18 -9.84 -4.30 -12.50
C ALA A 18 -11.20 -5.01 -12.66
N SER A 19 -11.19 -6.22 -13.21
CA SER A 19 -12.40 -7.03 -13.39
C SER A 19 -12.88 -7.76 -12.13
N ALA A 20 -12.10 -7.76 -11.05
CA ALA A 20 -12.54 -8.31 -9.78
C ALA A 20 -13.72 -7.50 -9.24
N THR A 21 -14.65 -8.15 -8.54
CA THR A 21 -15.78 -7.43 -7.95
C THR A 21 -15.38 -6.72 -6.67
N VAL A 22 -16.15 -5.73 -6.30
CA VAL A 22 -15.98 -5.04 -5.02
C VAL A 22 -16.05 -6.03 -3.85
N GLN A 23 -16.96 -7.01 -3.93
CA GLN A 23 -17.08 -8.04 -2.90
C GLN A 23 -15.79 -8.84 -2.77
N GLU A 24 -15.20 -9.27 -3.88
CA GLU A 24 -13.92 -9.99 -3.87
C GLU A 24 -12.81 -9.13 -3.28
N ALA A 25 -12.78 -7.85 -3.62
CA ALA A 25 -11.78 -6.91 -3.08
C ALA A 25 -11.95 -6.73 -1.57
N ALA A 26 -13.19 -6.57 -1.11
CA ALA A 26 -13.48 -6.42 0.32
C ALA A 26 -13.05 -7.67 1.10
N GLU A 27 -13.33 -8.85 0.59
CA GLU A 27 -12.93 -10.12 1.21
C GLU A 27 -11.40 -10.27 1.23
N PHE A 28 -10.74 -9.93 0.13
CA PHE A 28 -9.28 -9.95 0.02
C PHE A 28 -8.63 -9.05 1.07
N MET A 29 -9.12 -7.82 1.19
CA MET A 29 -8.60 -6.83 2.14
C MET A 29 -8.86 -7.23 3.59
N ALA A 30 -10.07 -7.70 3.87
CA ALA A 30 -10.46 -8.13 5.22
C ALA A 30 -9.62 -9.32 5.70
N ALA A 31 -9.41 -10.31 4.85
CA ALA A 31 -8.61 -11.49 5.19
C ALA A 31 -7.15 -11.14 5.50
N ARG A 32 -6.62 -10.12 4.86
CA ARG A 32 -5.23 -9.69 5.02
C ARG A 32 -5.06 -8.51 5.97
N ARG A 33 -6.15 -7.96 6.48
CA ARG A 33 -6.17 -6.78 7.37
C ARG A 33 -5.43 -5.59 6.75
N ILE A 34 -5.69 -5.37 5.47
CA ILE A 34 -5.11 -4.23 4.73
C ILE A 34 -6.22 -3.28 4.30
N GLY A 35 -5.87 -1.99 4.20
CA GLY A 35 -6.82 -0.92 3.90
C GLY A 35 -6.89 -0.51 2.44
N ALA A 36 -6.08 -1.11 1.57
CA ALA A 36 -6.05 -0.78 0.15
C ALA A 36 -5.35 -1.87 -0.65
N VAL A 37 -5.69 -1.94 -1.94
CA VAL A 37 -5.03 -2.83 -2.91
C VAL A 37 -4.71 -2.05 -4.18
N CYS A 38 -3.66 -2.44 -4.87
CA CYS A 38 -3.38 -1.94 -6.21
C CYS A 38 -4.30 -2.61 -7.21
N VAL A 39 -4.79 -1.84 -8.17
CA VAL A 39 -5.68 -2.35 -9.22
C VAL A 39 -4.93 -2.34 -10.54
N LEU A 40 -4.87 -3.49 -11.18
CA LEU A 40 -4.10 -3.70 -12.39
C LEU A 40 -5.00 -4.00 -13.58
N ASP A 41 -4.54 -3.64 -14.78
CA ASP A 41 -5.19 -4.05 -16.02
C ASP A 41 -4.79 -5.49 -16.40
N ASP A 42 -5.30 -5.97 -17.54
CA ASP A 42 -5.03 -7.34 -17.99
C ASP A 42 -3.56 -7.59 -18.35
N GLN A 43 -2.79 -6.54 -18.62
CA GLN A 43 -1.36 -6.63 -18.90
C GLN A 43 -0.50 -6.44 -17.64
N GLY A 44 -1.11 -6.34 -16.47
CA GLY A 44 -0.40 -6.14 -15.21
C GLY A 44 0.06 -4.73 -14.95
N ARG A 45 -0.46 -3.75 -15.70
CA ARG A 45 -0.13 -2.34 -15.49
C ARG A 45 -1.01 -1.72 -14.44
N LEU A 46 -0.43 -0.82 -13.66
CA LEU A 46 -1.14 -0.13 -12.57
C LEU A 46 -2.18 0.85 -13.11
N LEU A 47 -3.44 0.65 -12.72
CA LEU A 47 -4.54 1.56 -13.01
C LEU A 47 -4.80 2.54 -11.88
N GLY A 48 -4.67 2.08 -10.64
CA GLY A 48 -4.94 2.88 -9.48
C GLY A 48 -4.97 2.07 -8.21
N VAL A 49 -5.64 2.61 -7.21
CA VAL A 49 -5.77 2.01 -5.88
C VAL A 49 -7.24 1.94 -5.50
N PHE A 50 -7.67 0.81 -4.94
CA PHE A 50 -8.98 0.66 -4.31
C PHE A 50 -8.79 0.56 -2.81
N SER A 51 -9.42 1.47 -2.05
CA SER A 51 -9.24 1.59 -0.61
C SER A 51 -10.56 1.42 0.15
N GLU A 52 -10.46 1.27 1.48
CA GLU A 52 -11.63 1.28 2.37
C GLU A 52 -12.46 2.55 2.18
N ARG A 53 -11.83 3.69 1.92
CA ARG A 53 -12.52 4.94 1.65
C ARG A 53 -13.32 4.89 0.34
N ASP A 54 -12.78 4.24 -0.68
CA ASP A 54 -13.49 4.03 -1.95
C ASP A 54 -14.71 3.13 -1.72
N LEU A 55 -14.56 2.08 -0.92
CA LEU A 55 -15.67 1.19 -0.57
C LEU A 55 -16.80 1.98 0.11
N LEU A 56 -16.46 2.82 1.08
CA LEU A 56 -17.45 3.62 1.80
C LEU A 56 -18.11 4.66 0.87
N ASN A 57 -17.32 5.48 0.21
CA ASN A 57 -17.82 6.65 -0.51
C ASN A 57 -18.35 6.36 -1.90
N ARG A 58 -17.85 5.31 -2.56
CA ARG A 58 -18.21 5.02 -3.96
C ARG A 58 -19.10 3.80 -4.14
N VAL A 59 -19.27 3.00 -3.09
CA VAL A 59 -20.07 1.77 -3.14
C VAL A 59 -21.19 1.81 -2.12
N VAL A 60 -20.87 1.92 -0.83
CA VAL A 60 -21.87 1.83 0.25
C VAL A 60 -22.79 3.05 0.28
N VAL A 61 -22.24 4.26 0.30
CA VAL A 61 -23.05 5.50 0.35
C VAL A 61 -23.97 5.62 -0.88
N PRO A 62 -23.48 5.41 -2.11
CA PRO A 62 -24.35 5.43 -3.29
C PRO A 62 -25.27 4.22 -3.44
N LYS A 63 -25.17 3.24 -2.54
CA LYS A 63 -26.01 2.02 -2.54
C LYS A 63 -25.81 1.13 -3.77
N ARG A 64 -24.58 1.02 -4.24
CA ARG A 64 -24.22 0.13 -5.35
C ARG A 64 -24.01 -1.28 -4.83
N ASP A 65 -24.27 -2.28 -5.70
CA ASP A 65 -24.15 -3.69 -5.34
C ASP A 65 -22.69 -4.16 -5.44
N PRO A 66 -22.03 -4.51 -4.32
CA PRO A 66 -20.64 -4.96 -4.36
C PRO A 66 -20.47 -6.31 -5.06
N ALA A 67 -21.52 -7.14 -5.16
CA ALA A 67 -21.41 -8.45 -5.77
C ALA A 67 -21.28 -8.41 -7.30
N THR A 68 -21.72 -7.33 -7.93
CA THR A 68 -21.71 -7.17 -9.40
C THR A 68 -20.85 -6.03 -9.90
N LEU A 69 -20.49 -5.09 -9.02
CA LEU A 69 -19.69 -3.94 -9.38
C LEU A 69 -18.21 -4.31 -9.48
N GLU A 70 -17.57 -4.04 -10.62
CA GLU A 70 -16.14 -4.26 -10.79
C GLU A 70 -15.34 -3.13 -10.14
N ILE A 71 -14.21 -3.47 -9.48
CA ILE A 71 -13.40 -2.47 -8.78
C ILE A 71 -12.80 -1.43 -9.73
N GLY A 72 -12.56 -1.79 -10.98
CA GLY A 72 -12.06 -0.84 -11.98
C GLY A 72 -12.95 0.38 -12.16
N GLU A 73 -14.26 0.26 -11.91
CA GLU A 73 -15.21 1.35 -12.03
C GLU A 73 -15.17 2.32 -10.86
N VAL A 74 -14.65 1.89 -9.70
CA VAL A 74 -14.66 2.68 -8.46
C VAL A 74 -13.26 2.85 -7.88
N THR A 75 -12.24 2.53 -8.66
CA THR A 75 -10.84 2.71 -8.28
C THR A 75 -10.42 4.17 -8.42
N SER A 76 -9.70 4.68 -7.43
CA SER A 76 -9.08 6.00 -7.52
C SER A 76 -7.84 5.91 -8.39
N LYS A 77 -7.68 6.87 -9.31
CA LYS A 77 -6.48 6.94 -10.14
C LYS A 77 -5.25 7.11 -9.28
N THR A 78 -4.13 6.52 -9.71
CA THR A 78 -2.85 6.68 -9.04
C THR A 78 -2.43 8.16 -9.05
N ARG A 79 -2.26 8.74 -7.86
CA ARG A 79 -1.85 10.14 -7.71
C ARG A 79 -0.34 10.27 -7.59
N ALA A 80 0.31 9.26 -7.03
CA ALA A 80 1.74 9.21 -6.86
C ALA A 80 2.17 7.76 -6.65
N VAL A 81 3.42 7.48 -6.99
CA VAL A 81 4.07 6.19 -6.75
C VAL A 81 5.37 6.43 -6.00
N ILE A 82 5.97 5.37 -5.48
CA ILE A 82 7.30 5.39 -4.90
C ILE A 82 8.16 4.36 -5.64
N ARG A 83 9.40 4.70 -5.94
CA ARG A 83 10.32 3.75 -6.56
C ARG A 83 10.95 2.87 -5.49
N CYS A 84 11.26 1.65 -5.86
CA CYS A 84 11.85 0.66 -4.96
C CYS A 84 13.26 1.09 -4.46
N ASP A 85 13.93 1.99 -5.16
CA ASP A 85 15.25 2.53 -4.79
C ASP A 85 15.17 3.84 -3.98
N GLU A 86 13.97 4.31 -3.65
CA GLU A 86 13.78 5.48 -2.78
C GLU A 86 13.79 5.05 -1.31
N THR A 87 13.81 6.05 -0.42
CA THR A 87 13.90 5.84 1.03
C THR A 87 12.53 5.90 1.71
N PRO A 88 12.39 5.32 2.90
CA PRO A 88 11.17 5.48 3.71
C PRO A 88 10.81 6.93 3.99
N HIS A 89 11.79 7.79 4.20
CA HIS A 89 11.56 9.22 4.44
C HIS A 89 10.92 9.90 3.22
N GLN A 90 11.41 9.59 2.03
CA GLN A 90 10.82 10.11 0.78
C GLN A 90 9.37 9.64 0.60
N ALA A 91 9.10 8.39 0.96
CA ALA A 91 7.74 7.84 0.90
C ALA A 91 6.81 8.58 1.87
N LEU A 92 7.25 8.83 3.10
CA LEU A 92 6.46 9.54 4.09
C LEU A 92 6.12 10.95 3.62
N GLU A 93 7.12 11.68 3.11
CA GLU A 93 6.90 13.02 2.56
C GLU A 93 5.85 13.00 1.44
N ARG A 94 5.94 12.01 0.55
CA ARG A 94 5.02 11.89 -0.58
C ARG A 94 3.60 11.59 -0.12
N MET A 95 3.45 10.71 0.85
CA MET A 95 2.14 10.40 1.46
C MET A 95 1.51 11.65 2.07
N GLU A 96 2.29 12.45 2.77
CA GLU A 96 1.82 13.71 3.36
C GLU A 96 1.38 14.70 2.28
N GLN A 97 2.16 14.84 1.22
CA GLN A 97 1.85 15.75 0.12
C GLN A 97 0.54 15.43 -0.59
N ILE A 98 0.24 14.14 -0.78
CA ILE A 98 -0.97 13.72 -1.49
C ILE A 98 -2.13 13.34 -0.57
N GLY A 99 -1.90 13.33 0.74
CA GLY A 99 -2.95 12.97 1.71
C GLY A 99 -3.37 11.51 1.63
N SER A 100 -2.44 10.60 1.33
CA SER A 100 -2.71 9.17 1.23
C SER A 100 -1.83 8.40 2.20
N ARG A 101 -2.35 7.28 2.69
CA ARG A 101 -1.60 6.35 3.56
C ARG A 101 -0.99 5.19 2.78
N HIS A 102 -1.12 5.20 1.48
CA HIS A 102 -0.66 4.12 0.59
C HIS A 102 0.02 4.70 -0.63
N LEU A 103 1.09 4.04 -1.07
CA LEU A 103 1.77 4.35 -2.34
C LEU A 103 2.04 3.05 -3.08
N PRO A 104 1.63 2.95 -4.34
CA PRO A 104 2.11 1.86 -5.18
C PRO A 104 3.61 1.96 -5.35
N VAL A 105 4.28 0.81 -5.35
CA VAL A 105 5.73 0.71 -5.52
C VAL A 105 6.04 0.24 -6.93
N VAL A 106 6.96 0.94 -7.59
CA VAL A 106 7.38 0.61 -8.96
C VAL A 106 8.89 0.40 -9.04
N ASP A 107 9.29 -0.41 -10.01
CA ASP A 107 10.67 -0.61 -10.42
C ASP A 107 10.74 -0.27 -11.90
N GLY A 108 11.27 0.91 -12.22
CA GLY A 108 11.16 1.47 -13.55
C GLY A 108 9.69 1.68 -13.91
N ASP A 109 9.23 1.05 -15.01
CA ASP A 109 7.84 1.13 -15.46
C ASP A 109 6.96 0.00 -14.93
N CYS A 110 7.54 -0.92 -14.13
CA CYS A 110 6.84 -2.10 -13.64
C CYS A 110 6.33 -1.90 -12.23
N TRP A 111 5.04 -2.21 -12.01
CA TRP A 111 4.48 -2.27 -10.67
C TRP A 111 5.03 -3.50 -9.94
N VAL A 112 5.44 -3.32 -8.67
CA VAL A 112 6.02 -4.41 -7.88
C VAL A 112 5.38 -4.59 -6.50
N GLY A 113 4.58 -3.65 -6.02
CA GLY A 113 3.95 -3.80 -4.72
C GLY A 113 3.22 -2.58 -4.22
N MET A 114 2.84 -2.62 -2.95
CA MET A 114 2.13 -1.55 -2.24
C MET A 114 2.85 -1.26 -0.93
N LEU A 115 3.06 0.01 -0.65
CA LEU A 115 3.62 0.50 0.61
C LEU A 115 2.53 1.21 1.40
N SER A 116 2.44 0.93 2.71
CA SER A 116 1.50 1.60 3.59
C SER A 116 2.21 2.44 4.65
N MET A 117 1.49 3.41 5.21
CA MET A 117 1.97 4.17 6.37
C MET A 117 2.33 3.24 7.54
N ARG A 118 1.59 2.16 7.72
CA ARG A 118 1.87 1.15 8.75
C ARG A 118 3.25 0.51 8.56
N ASP A 119 3.63 0.25 7.30
CA ASP A 119 4.96 -0.29 6.99
C ASP A 119 6.06 0.66 7.45
N LEU A 120 5.88 1.96 7.21
CA LEU A 120 6.84 2.98 7.62
C LEU A 120 6.95 3.10 9.13
N LEU A 121 5.81 3.02 9.83
CA LEU A 121 5.80 3.03 11.29
C LEU A 121 6.53 1.82 11.89
N ARG A 122 6.39 0.65 11.28
CA ARG A 122 7.11 -0.56 11.72
C ARG A 122 8.62 -0.42 11.55
N VAL A 123 9.06 0.18 10.45
CA VAL A 123 10.48 0.47 10.21
C VAL A 123 11.01 1.41 11.29
N GLU A 124 10.32 2.50 11.57
CA GLU A 124 10.69 3.48 12.58
C GLU A 124 10.81 2.86 13.97
N LEU A 125 9.82 2.05 14.37
CA LEU A 125 9.84 1.36 15.65
C LEU A 125 11.00 0.37 15.75
N SER A 126 11.29 -0.38 14.68
CA SER A 126 12.40 -1.32 14.63
C SER A 126 13.74 -0.61 14.78
N GLU A 127 13.93 0.53 14.11
CA GLU A 127 15.15 1.33 14.24
C GLU A 127 15.34 1.88 15.66
N GLN A 128 14.26 2.33 16.31
CA GLN A 128 14.30 2.79 17.70
C GLN A 128 14.64 1.65 18.66
N ASP A 129 14.06 0.48 18.47
CA ASP A 129 14.36 -0.69 19.28
C ASP A 129 15.83 -1.11 19.17
N ASP A 130 16.36 -1.10 17.96
CA ASP A 130 17.77 -1.41 17.70
C ASP A 130 18.70 -0.39 18.37
N ALA A 131 18.36 0.88 18.30
CA ALA A 131 19.13 1.93 18.97
C ALA A 131 19.12 1.77 20.50
N ILE A 132 17.97 1.43 21.07
CA ILE A 132 17.84 1.17 22.51
C ILE A 132 18.68 -0.02 22.91
N LYS A 133 18.66 -1.12 22.16
CA LYS A 133 19.49 -2.30 22.42
C LYS A 133 20.96 -1.96 22.40
N LEU A 134 21.41 -1.19 21.42
CA LEU A 134 22.81 -0.76 21.33
C LEU A 134 23.21 0.09 22.52
N LEU A 135 22.35 1.00 22.98
CA LEU A 135 22.59 1.81 24.16
C LEU A 135 22.71 0.95 25.42
N HIS A 136 21.83 -0.04 25.58
CA HIS A 136 21.90 -0.96 26.70
C HIS A 136 23.21 -1.76 26.72
N GLU A 137 23.63 -2.26 25.57
CA GLU A 137 24.90 -2.99 25.43
C GLU A 137 26.10 -2.10 25.80
N TYR A 138 26.08 -0.84 25.34
CA TYR A 138 27.15 0.12 25.63
C TYR A 138 27.23 0.43 27.14
N ILE A 139 26.10 0.65 27.77
CA ILE A 139 26.02 0.98 29.21
C ILE A 139 26.43 -0.23 30.07
N SER A 140 26.15 -1.45 29.60
CA SER A 140 26.44 -2.70 30.36
C SER A 140 27.90 -3.13 30.29
N ARG A 141 28.74 -2.45 29.52
CA ARG A 141 30.19 -2.74 29.46
C ARG A 141 30.96 -2.13 30.67
#